data_90e4168f8c0c751e7c0e89f670c4e1f3
#
_entry.id   90e4168f8c0c751e7c0e89f670c4e1f3
#
_cell.length_a   1.000
_cell.length_b   1.000
_cell.length_c   1.000
_cell.angle_alpha   90.00
_cell.angle_beta   90.00
_cell.angle_gamma   90.00
#
_symmetry.space_group_name_H-M   'P 1'
#
loop_
_entity.id
_entity.type
_entity.pdbx_description
1 polymer ?
#
loop_
_entity_poly.entity_id
_entity_poly.type
_entity_poly.pdbx_seq_one_letter_code
_entity_poly.pdbx_strand_id
1 'polypeptide(L)' 'MAKIRVISDLPVMDDSGNILHVQELAGNSNESKPTTGMANGSLYLETDTGLISVFDEDDGWGTPQ' A
#
# COMPACT_ATOMS: atom_id res chain seq x y z
N MET A 1 -0.55 -1.53 -18.69
CA MET A 1 -1.77 -1.46 -17.87
C MET A 1 -1.49 -1.98 -16.48
N ALA A 2 -1.89 -1.19 -15.48
CA ALA A 2 -1.66 -1.58 -14.10
C ALA A 2 -2.51 -2.81 -13.74
N LYS A 3 -1.91 -3.76 -13.02
CA LYS A 3 -2.55 -5.01 -12.63
C LYS A 3 -2.47 -5.20 -11.13
N ILE A 4 -2.62 -4.09 -10.39
CA ILE A 4 -2.60 -4.16 -8.95
C ILE A 4 -3.94 -4.67 -8.46
N ARG A 5 -3.90 -5.62 -7.52
CA ARG A 5 -5.10 -6.19 -6.88
C ARG A 5 -5.15 -5.76 -5.43
N VAL A 6 -6.32 -5.41 -4.97
CA VAL A 6 -6.57 -5.13 -3.55
C VAL A 6 -6.93 -6.46 -2.90
N ILE A 7 -6.08 -6.93 -2.00
CA ILE A 7 -6.29 -8.19 -1.29
C ILE A 7 -7.20 -7.97 -0.09
N SER A 8 -6.95 -6.89 0.65
CA SER A 8 -7.78 -6.52 1.79
C SER A 8 -7.79 -5.00 1.94
N ASP A 9 -8.84 -4.48 2.59
CA ASP A 9 -9.06 -3.05 2.76
C ASP A 9 -9.77 -2.84 4.09
N LEU A 10 -9.12 -2.09 4.99
CA LEU A 10 -9.68 -1.76 6.30
C LEU A 10 -9.68 -0.25 6.46
N PRO A 11 -10.86 0.40 6.58
CA PRO A 11 -10.89 1.84 6.85
C PRO A 11 -10.47 2.13 8.28
N VAL A 12 -9.66 3.18 8.45
CA VAL A 12 -9.20 3.63 9.76
C VAL A 12 -9.31 5.16 9.80
N MET A 13 -9.41 5.72 10.99
CA MET A 13 -9.49 7.17 11.16
C MET A 13 -8.16 7.68 11.69
N ASP A 14 -7.64 8.76 11.08
CA ASP A 14 -6.42 9.40 11.57
C ASP A 14 -6.75 10.37 12.71
N ASP A 15 -5.72 11.03 13.25
CA ASP A 15 -5.87 11.94 14.39
C ASP A 15 -6.71 13.16 14.07
N SER A 16 -6.82 13.52 12.80
CA SER A 16 -7.59 14.66 12.31
C SER A 16 -9.02 14.31 11.94
N GLY A 17 -9.42 13.05 12.09
CA GLY A 17 -10.76 12.58 11.76
C GLY A 17 -10.95 12.19 10.30
N ASN A 18 -9.88 12.16 9.51
CA ASN A 18 -9.96 11.71 8.11
C ASN A 18 -9.98 10.19 8.05
N ILE A 19 -10.71 9.66 7.08
CA ILE A 19 -10.76 8.22 6.86
C ILE A 19 -9.67 7.85 5.86
N LEU A 20 -8.77 6.97 6.29
CA LEU A 20 -7.74 6.38 5.46
C LEU A 20 -7.97 4.88 5.37
N HIS A 21 -7.22 4.19 4.54
CA HIS A 21 -7.39 2.76 4.34
C HIS A 21 -6.06 2.03 4.53
N VAL A 22 -6.06 1.03 5.40
CA VAL A 22 -4.98 0.06 5.47
C VAL A 22 -5.30 -1.01 4.44
N GLN A 23 -4.47 -1.11 3.41
CA GLN A 23 -4.70 -2.03 2.31
C GLN A 23 -3.55 -3.00 2.16
N GLU A 24 -3.87 -4.23 1.79
CA GLU A 24 -2.89 -5.19 1.31
C GLU A 24 -3.07 -5.30 -0.20
N LEU A 25 -2.01 -4.99 -0.93
CA LEU A 25 -2.03 -4.95 -2.38
C LEU A 25 -1.07 -5.98 -2.94
N ALA A 26 -1.32 -6.43 -4.16
CA ALA A 26 -0.42 -7.31 -4.89
C ALA A 26 -0.30 -6.86 -6.33
N GLY A 27 0.91 -6.89 -6.87
CA GLY A 27 1.17 -6.51 -8.25
C GLY A 27 2.64 -6.67 -8.59
N ASN A 28 3.02 -6.27 -9.81
CA ASN A 28 4.40 -6.36 -10.24
C ASN A 28 5.25 -5.24 -9.64
N SER A 29 6.56 -5.47 -9.60
CA SER A 29 7.51 -4.49 -9.08
C SER A 29 7.56 -3.22 -9.92
N ASN A 30 7.20 -3.28 -11.19
CA ASN A 30 7.25 -2.14 -12.10
C ASN A 30 5.93 -1.34 -12.14
N GLU A 31 4.93 -1.74 -11.37
CA GLU A 31 3.69 -0.98 -11.29
C GLU A 31 3.85 0.20 -10.33
N SER A 32 3.15 1.31 -10.63
CA SER A 32 3.14 2.46 -9.75
C SER A 32 2.23 2.18 -8.55
N LYS A 33 2.81 2.18 -7.36
CA LYS A 33 2.05 1.91 -6.13
C LYS A 33 1.15 3.11 -5.80
N PRO A 34 -0.11 2.87 -5.43
CA PRO A 34 -1.00 3.97 -5.04
C PRO A 34 -0.53 4.61 -3.74
N THR A 35 -0.76 5.93 -3.61
CA THR A 35 -0.32 6.68 -2.42
C THR A 35 -1.45 7.49 -1.79
N THR A 36 -2.59 7.65 -2.48
CA THR A 36 -3.68 8.49 -2.01
C THR A 36 -4.61 7.69 -1.11
N GLY A 37 -4.92 8.26 0.06
CA GLY A 37 -5.87 7.65 0.99
C GLY A 37 -5.35 6.44 1.72
N MET A 38 -4.04 6.19 1.69
CA MET A 38 -3.40 5.03 2.32
C MET A 38 -3.01 5.34 3.74
N ALA A 39 -3.24 4.41 4.64
CA ALA A 39 -2.84 4.51 6.04
C ALA A 39 -1.52 3.80 6.28
N ASN A 40 -0.85 4.19 7.38
CA ASN A 40 0.34 3.50 7.86
C ASN A 40 0.08 1.99 7.97
N GLY A 41 1.06 1.19 7.56
CA GLY A 41 0.97 -0.25 7.66
C GLY A 41 0.35 -0.94 6.45
N SER A 42 -0.04 -0.19 5.42
CA SER A 42 -0.46 -0.80 4.16
C SER A 42 0.71 -1.54 3.53
N LEU A 43 0.44 -2.65 2.86
CA LEU A 43 1.45 -3.53 2.31
C LEU A 43 1.29 -3.68 0.80
N TYR A 44 2.41 -3.83 0.11
CA TYR A 44 2.43 -4.14 -1.33
C TYR A 44 3.33 -5.34 -1.57
N LEU A 45 2.74 -6.43 -2.03
CA LEU A 45 3.47 -7.64 -2.40
C LEU A 45 3.84 -7.59 -3.88
N GLU A 46 5.13 -7.65 -4.18
CA GLU A 46 5.62 -7.77 -5.56
C GLU A 46 5.54 -9.23 -5.97
N THR A 47 4.60 -9.54 -6.85
CA THR A 47 4.35 -10.94 -7.23
C THR A 47 5.46 -11.53 -8.10
N ASP A 48 6.24 -10.66 -8.76
CA ASP A 48 7.36 -11.10 -9.61
C ASP A 48 8.66 -11.30 -8.82
N THR A 49 8.83 -10.64 -7.68
CA THR A 49 10.06 -10.74 -6.88
C THR A 49 9.85 -11.43 -5.54
N GLY A 50 8.61 -11.45 -5.04
CA GLY A 50 8.30 -11.96 -3.71
C GLY A 50 8.62 -10.98 -2.59
N LEU A 51 8.99 -9.75 -2.90
CA LEU A 51 9.34 -8.75 -1.90
C LEU A 51 8.10 -7.97 -1.46
N ILE A 52 8.17 -7.39 -0.25
CA ILE A 52 7.05 -6.65 0.34
C ILE A 52 7.53 -5.24 0.70
N SER A 53 6.73 -4.24 0.33
CA SER A 53 6.93 -2.86 0.76
C SER A 53 5.88 -2.49 1.79
N VAL A 54 6.24 -1.62 2.73
CA VAL A 54 5.33 -1.11 3.76
C VAL A 54 5.14 0.39 3.52
N PHE A 55 3.88 0.84 3.61
CA PHE A 55 3.56 2.26 3.42
C PHE A 55 3.62 3.02 4.73
N ASP A 56 4.25 4.20 4.68
CA ASP A 56 4.28 5.16 5.77
C ASP A 56 3.67 6.48 5.29
N GLU A 57 2.77 7.06 6.10
CA GLU A 57 2.05 8.27 5.70
C GLU A 57 2.98 9.46 5.50
N ASP A 58 4.12 9.50 6.17
CA ASP A 58 5.08 10.59 6.02
C ASP A 58 6.07 10.35 4.89
N ASP A 59 6.57 9.12 4.75
CA ASP A 59 7.68 8.80 3.85
C ASP A 59 7.25 8.09 2.57
N GLY A 60 6.01 7.62 2.51
CA GLY A 60 5.52 6.85 1.37
C GLY A 60 5.91 5.38 1.47
N TRP A 61 6.02 4.72 0.32
CA TRP A 61 6.37 3.31 0.27
C TRP A 61 7.84 3.11 0.60
N GLY A 62 8.11 2.19 1.50
CA GLY A 62 9.48 1.83 1.85
C GLY A 62 10.13 0.95 0.78
N THR A 63 11.42 0.67 0.99
CA THR A 63 12.17 -0.20 0.09
C THR A 63 11.64 -1.63 0.20
N PRO A 64 11.36 -2.30 -0.93
CA PRO A 64 10.91 -3.70 -0.89
C PRO A 64 11.96 -4.61 -0.25
N GLN A 65 11.50 -5.53 0.57
CA GLN A 65 12.37 -6.46 1.30
C GLN A 65 11.80 -7.87 1.27
#